data_ca1b5501fadb257e80945acf259d8f8e
#
_entry.id   ca1b5501fadb257e80945acf259d8f8e
#
_cell.length_a   1.000
_cell.length_b   1.000
_cell.length_c   1.000
_cell.angle_alpha   90.00
_cell.angle_beta   90.00
_cell.angle_gamma   90.00
#
_symmetry.space_group_name_H-M   'P 1'
#
loop_
_entity.id
_entity.type
_entity.pdbx_description
1 polymer ?
#
loop_
_entity_poly.entity_id
_entity_poly.type
_entity_poly.pdbx_seq_one_letter_code
_entity_poly.pdbx_strand_id
1 'polypeptide(L)'
;MKESILNKLEKLSDRYEELAALLSDAEVISDQNKFRDYSMEYSELEPVVQAFAAFNQAQDDLEEAEMMMADSDPDMREMAKEEYPEVKARIEQLEADLQILLLPKDPNDSRNVFLEVRAGTGGDEAAIFAGDLFRMYSRYAEVQGWRVEVVSANEGEHGGYKEIISRIVGTNVYSQLKFESGAHRVQRVPETESQGRIHTSACTVAIMAEMDESAEIEINKADLRVDTFRASGAGGQHVNKTDSAIRLTHIPTGVVVECQEERSQHKNRAKAMSLLASRLQAAEQERQAAEMADTRKSLVGSGDRSERIRTYNYPQGRVTDHRINLTLYKLQEIIGGELQHIVEPLLNEYQAEQLGALSEES
;
A
#
# COMPACT_ATOMS: atom_id res chain seq x y z
N MET A 1 -5.98 22.86 20.72
CA MET A 1 -5.43 22.64 19.34
C MET A 1 -4.70 23.87 18.82
N LYS A 2 -3.64 23.74 17.94
CA LYS A 2 -2.95 24.90 17.30
C LYS A 2 -3.83 25.54 16.22
N GLU A 3 -3.76 26.88 16.07
CA GLU A 3 -4.55 27.63 15.08
C GLU A 3 -4.28 27.17 13.62
N SER A 4 -3.04 26.78 13.31
CA SER A 4 -2.68 26.22 11.99
C SER A 4 -3.42 24.92 11.67
N ILE A 5 -3.66 24.09 12.66
CA ILE A 5 -4.41 22.83 12.51
C ILE A 5 -5.91 23.10 12.31
N LEU A 6 -6.48 24.05 13.08
CA LEU A 6 -7.86 24.48 12.92
C LEU A 6 -8.14 25.00 11.51
N ASN A 7 -7.29 25.91 11.03
CA ASN A 7 -7.39 26.45 9.64
C ASN A 7 -7.27 25.35 8.57
N LYS A 8 -6.50 24.28 8.83
CA LYS A 8 -6.42 23.14 7.91
C LYS A 8 -7.72 22.32 7.93
N LEU A 9 -8.27 22.09 9.12
CA LEU A 9 -9.54 21.35 9.28
C LEU A 9 -10.71 22.08 8.64
N GLU A 10 -10.79 23.40 8.80
CA GLU A 10 -11.79 24.24 8.12
C GLU A 10 -11.72 24.08 6.60
N LYS A 11 -10.52 24.20 6.02
CA LYS A 11 -10.33 24.01 4.57
C LYS A 11 -10.72 22.61 4.10
N LEU A 12 -10.48 21.58 4.91
CA LEU A 12 -10.90 20.21 4.57
C LEU A 12 -12.41 20.06 4.65
N SER A 13 -13.07 20.74 5.60
CA SER A 13 -14.54 20.79 5.69
C SER A 13 -15.15 21.51 4.48
N ASP A 14 -14.60 22.67 4.08
CA ASP A 14 -15.03 23.38 2.87
C ASP A 14 -14.87 22.51 1.61
N ARG A 15 -13.74 21.80 1.51
CA ARG A 15 -13.48 20.89 0.41
C ARG A 15 -14.46 19.71 0.36
N TYR A 16 -14.82 19.17 1.51
CA TYR A 16 -15.82 18.10 1.62
C TYR A 16 -17.19 18.55 1.11
N GLU A 17 -17.63 19.76 1.48
CA GLU A 17 -18.89 20.34 0.98
C GLU A 17 -18.83 20.60 -0.53
N GLU A 18 -17.70 21.09 -1.05
CA GLU A 18 -17.48 21.26 -2.48
C GLU A 18 -17.61 19.93 -3.24
N LEU A 19 -16.98 18.87 -2.72
CA LEU A 19 -17.03 17.54 -3.31
C LEU A 19 -18.46 16.98 -3.29
N ALA A 20 -19.23 17.19 -2.23
CA ALA A 20 -20.63 16.80 -2.16
C ALA A 20 -21.47 17.48 -3.25
N ALA A 21 -21.21 18.77 -3.53
CA ALA A 21 -21.84 19.50 -4.60
C ALA A 21 -21.42 18.98 -5.98
N LEU A 22 -20.12 18.76 -6.20
CA LEU A 22 -19.58 18.24 -7.47
C LEU A 22 -20.08 16.82 -7.78
N LEU A 23 -20.19 15.95 -6.80
CA LEU A 23 -20.75 14.59 -6.97
C LEU A 23 -22.24 14.59 -7.35
N SER A 24 -22.93 15.71 -7.12
CA SER A 24 -24.33 15.91 -7.53
C SER A 24 -24.46 16.53 -8.92
N ASP A 25 -23.33 16.96 -9.56
CA ASP A 25 -23.33 17.60 -10.86
C ASP A 25 -23.46 16.55 -11.99
N ALA A 26 -24.36 16.82 -12.94
CA ALA A 26 -24.61 15.93 -14.08
C ALA A 26 -23.38 15.76 -15.00
N GLU A 27 -22.51 16.78 -15.13
CA GLU A 27 -21.28 16.70 -15.91
C GLU A 27 -20.27 15.75 -15.24
N VAL A 28 -20.14 15.79 -13.93
CA VAL A 28 -19.26 14.91 -13.15
C VAL A 28 -19.79 13.47 -13.17
N ILE A 29 -21.11 13.28 -13.00
CA ILE A 29 -21.73 11.94 -13.05
C ILE A 29 -21.53 11.28 -14.42
N SER A 30 -21.47 12.05 -15.51
CA SER A 30 -21.23 11.53 -16.85
C SER A 30 -19.76 11.14 -17.12
N ASP A 31 -18.81 11.67 -16.35
CA ASP A 31 -17.38 11.36 -16.42
C ASP A 31 -16.99 10.36 -15.33
N GLN A 32 -16.93 9.10 -15.70
CA GLN A 32 -16.69 8.00 -14.75
C GLN A 32 -15.37 8.14 -13.97
N ASN A 33 -14.34 8.72 -14.57
CA ASN A 33 -13.04 8.91 -13.90
C ASN A 33 -13.13 10.00 -12.85
N LYS A 34 -13.68 11.17 -13.19
CA LYS A 34 -13.87 12.26 -12.24
C LYS A 34 -14.80 11.88 -11.10
N PHE A 35 -15.90 11.20 -11.41
CA PHE A 35 -16.83 10.72 -10.38
C PHE A 35 -16.16 9.78 -9.40
N ARG A 36 -15.35 8.83 -9.89
CA ARG A 36 -14.59 7.91 -9.04
C ARG A 36 -13.60 8.67 -8.16
N ASP A 37 -12.80 9.56 -8.75
CA ASP A 37 -11.74 10.26 -8.03
C ASP A 37 -12.33 11.18 -6.95
N TYR A 38 -13.41 11.92 -7.25
CA TYR A 38 -14.12 12.73 -6.27
C TYR A 38 -14.82 11.89 -5.19
N SER A 39 -15.38 10.73 -5.54
CA SER A 39 -15.98 9.83 -4.55
C SER A 39 -14.95 9.26 -3.58
N MET A 40 -13.75 8.96 -4.06
CA MET A 40 -12.65 8.52 -3.20
C MET A 40 -12.22 9.64 -2.26
N GLU A 41 -11.96 10.86 -2.77
CA GLU A 41 -11.58 12.02 -1.97
C GLU A 41 -12.67 12.35 -0.92
N TYR A 42 -13.93 12.31 -1.29
CA TYR A 42 -15.07 12.54 -0.40
C TYR A 42 -15.08 11.52 0.76
N SER A 43 -14.94 10.22 0.44
CA SER A 43 -14.91 9.14 1.43
C SER A 43 -13.68 9.22 2.37
N GLU A 44 -12.55 9.73 1.87
CA GLU A 44 -11.34 9.92 2.68
C GLU A 44 -11.47 11.08 3.66
N LEU A 45 -12.16 12.16 3.28
CA LEU A 45 -12.37 13.34 4.12
C LEU A 45 -13.49 13.15 5.15
N GLU A 46 -14.46 12.28 4.89
CA GLU A 46 -15.62 12.08 5.74
C GLU A 46 -15.29 11.85 7.24
N PRO A 47 -14.35 10.93 7.62
CA PRO A 47 -14.01 10.72 9.02
C PRO A 47 -13.38 11.94 9.67
N VAL A 48 -12.58 12.71 8.93
CA VAL A 48 -11.95 13.94 9.43
C VAL A 48 -13.02 15.00 9.74
N VAL A 49 -13.95 15.21 8.81
CA VAL A 49 -15.01 16.22 8.94
C VAL A 49 -15.99 15.85 10.06
N GLN A 50 -16.34 14.58 10.18
CA GLN A 50 -17.19 14.10 11.29
C GLN A 50 -16.53 14.30 12.65
N ALA A 51 -15.24 13.97 12.77
CA ALA A 51 -14.49 14.18 14.01
C ALA A 51 -14.34 15.68 14.34
N PHE A 52 -14.13 16.52 13.33
CA PHE A 52 -14.04 17.97 13.50
C PHE A 52 -15.39 18.58 13.92
N ALA A 53 -16.50 18.15 13.33
CA ALA A 53 -17.82 18.57 13.75
C ALA A 53 -18.12 18.17 15.21
N ALA A 54 -17.74 16.94 15.62
CA ALA A 54 -17.87 16.48 16.99
C ALA A 54 -16.99 17.28 17.96
N PHE A 55 -15.79 17.69 17.54
CA PHE A 55 -14.88 18.54 18.31
C PHE A 55 -15.47 19.95 18.53
N ASN A 56 -16.02 20.57 17.48
CA ASN A 56 -16.65 21.88 17.59
C ASN A 56 -17.88 21.82 18.52
N GLN A 57 -18.71 20.79 18.39
CA GLN A 57 -19.84 20.59 19.31
C GLN A 57 -19.38 20.41 20.76
N ALA A 58 -18.31 19.66 21.01
CA ALA A 58 -17.78 19.50 22.36
C ALA A 58 -17.18 20.80 22.92
N GLN A 59 -16.67 21.70 22.07
CA GLN A 59 -16.25 23.04 22.49
C GLN A 59 -17.44 23.92 22.88
N ASP A 60 -18.53 23.88 22.10
CA ASP A 60 -19.77 24.59 22.43
C ASP A 60 -20.36 24.05 23.74
N ASP A 61 -20.39 22.72 23.93
CA ASP A 61 -20.83 22.08 25.17
C ASP A 61 -19.98 22.52 26.38
N LEU A 62 -18.65 22.71 26.19
CA LEU A 62 -17.76 23.20 27.24
C LEU A 62 -18.05 24.66 27.63
N GLU A 63 -18.26 25.52 26.63
CA GLU A 63 -18.62 26.93 26.87
C GLU A 63 -19.98 27.01 27.60
N GLU A 64 -20.96 26.17 27.24
CA GLU A 64 -22.25 26.09 27.92
C GLU A 64 -22.09 25.63 29.39
N ALA A 65 -21.29 24.59 29.63
CA ALA A 65 -20.98 24.12 30.98
C ALA A 65 -20.28 25.21 31.82
N GLU A 66 -19.36 26.00 31.23
CA GLU A 66 -18.69 27.13 31.92
C GLU A 66 -19.68 28.24 32.27
N MET A 67 -20.62 28.56 31.36
CA MET A 67 -21.69 29.52 31.64
C MET A 67 -22.59 29.03 32.77
N MET A 68 -22.99 27.76 32.79
CA MET A 68 -23.80 27.15 33.83
C MET A 68 -23.09 27.13 35.19
N MET A 69 -21.75 26.95 35.24
CA MET A 69 -20.97 27.05 36.49
C MET A 69 -21.01 28.44 37.07
N ALA A 70 -21.21 29.49 36.28
CA ALA A 70 -21.31 30.88 36.70
C ALA A 70 -22.75 31.30 37.03
N ASP A 71 -23.75 30.40 36.83
CA ASP A 71 -25.18 30.72 37.09
C ASP A 71 -25.45 30.93 38.58
N SER A 72 -26.53 31.69 38.86
CA SER A 72 -27.01 31.96 40.20
C SER A 72 -27.71 30.75 40.83
N ASP A 73 -28.26 29.84 40.00
CA ASP A 73 -29.00 28.64 40.44
C ASP A 73 -28.00 27.56 40.93
N PRO A 74 -28.14 27.06 42.18
CA PRO A 74 -27.29 26.01 42.72
C PRO A 74 -27.37 24.68 41.94
N ASP A 75 -28.54 24.31 41.45
CA ASP A 75 -28.79 23.06 40.77
C ASP A 75 -28.07 23.05 39.40
N MET A 76 -28.13 24.18 38.69
CA MET A 76 -27.40 24.36 37.40
C MET A 76 -25.87 24.25 37.62
N ARG A 77 -25.37 24.83 38.69
CA ARG A 77 -23.90 24.72 39.02
C ARG A 77 -23.49 23.30 39.40
N GLU A 78 -24.35 22.52 40.01
CA GLU A 78 -24.04 21.14 40.39
C GLU A 78 -24.02 20.23 39.16
N MET A 79 -25.01 20.36 38.23
CA MET A 79 -24.99 19.69 36.95
C MET A 79 -23.71 20.00 36.15
N ALA A 80 -23.38 21.28 36.01
CA ALA A 80 -22.21 21.70 35.26
C ALA A 80 -20.90 21.16 35.85
N LYS A 81 -20.78 20.98 37.16
CA LYS A 81 -19.62 20.37 37.81
C LYS A 81 -19.45 18.87 37.48
N GLU A 82 -20.53 18.18 37.22
CA GLU A 82 -20.50 16.77 36.80
C GLU A 82 -20.17 16.67 35.29
N GLU A 83 -20.74 17.53 34.45
CA GLU A 83 -20.55 17.50 33.00
C GLU A 83 -19.18 18.03 32.53
N TYR A 84 -18.67 19.08 33.15
CA TYR A 84 -17.43 19.76 32.77
C TYR A 84 -16.22 18.80 32.58
N PRO A 85 -15.93 17.90 33.54
CA PRO A 85 -14.79 16.99 33.39
C PRO A 85 -15.00 15.96 32.25
N GLU A 86 -16.24 15.54 31.98
CA GLU A 86 -16.56 14.59 30.92
C GLU A 86 -16.38 15.24 29.54
N VAL A 87 -16.90 16.45 29.36
CA VAL A 87 -16.76 17.22 28.12
C VAL A 87 -15.29 17.54 27.85
N LYS A 88 -14.53 17.93 28.89
CA LYS A 88 -13.12 18.19 28.75
C LYS A 88 -12.32 16.96 28.30
N ALA A 89 -12.59 15.81 28.91
CA ALA A 89 -11.95 14.55 28.51
C ALA A 89 -12.31 14.17 27.07
N ARG A 90 -13.57 14.42 26.65
CA ARG A 90 -14.02 14.21 25.27
C ARG A 90 -13.26 15.10 24.29
N ILE A 91 -13.04 16.38 24.61
CA ILE A 91 -12.26 17.29 23.77
C ILE A 91 -10.81 16.80 23.63
N GLU A 92 -10.16 16.40 24.73
CA GLU A 92 -8.79 15.87 24.69
C GLU A 92 -8.69 14.62 23.81
N GLN A 93 -9.68 13.72 23.88
CA GLN A 93 -9.75 12.54 23.01
C GLN A 93 -9.94 12.91 21.55
N LEU A 94 -10.88 13.82 21.25
CA LEU A 94 -11.15 14.25 19.88
C LEU A 94 -9.97 15.01 19.26
N GLU A 95 -9.21 15.77 20.05
CA GLU A 95 -7.96 16.39 19.60
C GLU A 95 -6.91 15.34 19.21
N ALA A 96 -6.74 14.29 19.99
CA ALA A 96 -5.83 13.19 19.67
C ALA A 96 -6.27 12.45 18.40
N ASP A 97 -7.55 12.13 18.28
CA ASP A 97 -8.12 11.45 17.11
C ASP A 97 -7.97 12.29 15.83
N LEU A 98 -8.23 13.60 15.90
CA LEU A 98 -8.04 14.52 14.78
C LEU A 98 -6.58 14.64 14.36
N GLN A 99 -5.64 14.64 15.29
CA GLN A 99 -4.21 14.64 14.96
C GLN A 99 -3.83 13.38 14.17
N ILE A 100 -4.35 12.22 14.59
CA ILE A 100 -4.12 10.94 13.86
C ILE A 100 -4.75 10.97 12.47
N LEU A 101 -5.98 11.47 12.35
CA LEU A 101 -6.70 11.55 11.08
C LEU A 101 -6.04 12.52 10.07
N LEU A 102 -5.32 13.52 10.55
CA LEU A 102 -4.57 14.48 9.74
C LEU A 102 -3.19 14.01 9.29
N LEU A 103 -2.74 12.83 9.78
CA LEU A 103 -1.49 12.25 9.31
C LEU A 103 -1.56 11.95 7.80
N PRO A 104 -0.45 12.16 7.08
CA PRO A 104 -0.41 11.81 5.67
C PRO A 104 -0.65 10.31 5.50
N LYS A 105 -1.74 9.96 4.81
CA LYS A 105 -2.04 8.56 4.47
C LYS A 105 -1.13 8.11 3.33
N ASP A 106 -0.59 6.92 3.45
CA ASP A 106 0.11 6.28 2.33
C ASP A 106 -0.93 5.96 1.23
N PRO A 107 -0.73 6.41 -0.01
CA PRO A 107 -1.67 6.15 -1.10
C PRO A 107 -1.88 4.65 -1.38
N ASN A 108 -0.97 3.81 -0.88
CA ASN A 108 -1.08 2.36 -1.02
C ASN A 108 -1.88 1.71 0.10
N ASP A 109 -2.22 2.41 1.20
CA ASP A 109 -2.86 1.82 2.38
C ASP A 109 -4.17 1.07 2.09
N SER A 110 -4.95 1.54 1.11
CA SER A 110 -6.20 0.90 0.67
C SER A 110 -6.00 -0.25 -0.33
N ARG A 111 -4.78 -0.48 -0.82
CA ARG A 111 -4.49 -1.45 -1.88
C ARG A 111 -4.45 -2.88 -1.36
N ASN A 112 -4.73 -3.82 -2.26
CA ASN A 112 -4.40 -5.22 -2.10
C ASN A 112 -2.88 -5.40 -2.09
N VAL A 113 -2.41 -6.57 -1.66
CA VAL A 113 -0.97 -6.84 -1.60
C VAL A 113 -0.61 -8.17 -2.25
N PHE A 114 0.62 -8.23 -2.72
CA PHE A 114 1.34 -9.48 -2.95
C PHE A 114 2.19 -9.77 -1.72
N LEU A 115 1.90 -10.89 -1.06
CA LEU A 115 2.70 -11.47 0.02
C LEU A 115 3.65 -12.49 -0.59
N GLU A 116 4.94 -12.27 -0.45
CA GLU A 116 5.97 -13.21 -0.81
C GLU A 116 6.68 -13.69 0.46
N VAL A 117 6.77 -14.98 0.65
CA VAL A 117 7.54 -15.61 1.72
C VAL A 117 8.57 -16.54 1.10
N ARG A 118 9.86 -16.32 1.43
CA ARG A 118 10.97 -17.14 0.94
C ARG A 118 11.77 -17.73 2.09
N ALA A 119 12.16 -18.98 1.92
CA ALA A 119 13.18 -19.60 2.75
C ALA A 119 14.53 -18.88 2.55
N GLY A 120 15.11 -18.43 3.66
CA GLY A 120 16.43 -17.83 3.70
C GLY A 120 17.48 -18.82 4.21
N THR A 121 18.29 -18.37 5.18
CA THR A 121 19.33 -19.21 5.79
C THR A 121 18.73 -20.29 6.70
N GLY A 122 19.00 -21.56 6.43
CA GLY A 122 18.56 -22.66 7.31
C GLY A 122 18.10 -23.93 6.58
N GLY A 123 18.20 -24.00 5.25
CA GLY A 123 17.85 -25.18 4.45
C GLY A 123 16.36 -25.57 4.61
N ASP A 124 16.09 -26.86 4.83
CA ASP A 124 14.73 -27.39 4.93
C ASP A 124 13.93 -26.78 6.08
N GLU A 125 14.58 -26.48 7.20
CA GLU A 125 13.93 -25.82 8.33
C GLU A 125 13.41 -24.41 7.96
N ALA A 126 14.16 -23.67 7.16
CA ALA A 126 13.69 -22.38 6.65
C ALA A 126 12.47 -22.56 5.72
N ALA A 127 12.44 -23.62 4.90
CA ALA A 127 11.28 -23.91 4.05
C ALA A 127 10.03 -24.28 4.88
N ILE A 128 10.19 -25.08 5.92
CA ILE A 128 9.09 -25.42 6.84
C ILE A 128 8.58 -24.17 7.56
N PHE A 129 9.50 -23.31 8.03
CA PHE A 129 9.13 -22.06 8.69
C PHE A 129 8.46 -21.07 7.74
N ALA A 130 8.85 -21.02 6.47
CA ALA A 130 8.13 -20.25 5.45
C ALA A 130 6.67 -20.71 5.31
N GLY A 131 6.43 -22.02 5.39
CA GLY A 131 5.08 -22.59 5.43
C GLY A 131 4.29 -22.17 6.68
N ASP A 132 4.94 -22.13 7.84
CA ASP A 132 4.31 -21.66 9.08
C ASP A 132 3.94 -20.17 9.00
N LEU A 133 4.84 -19.33 8.48
CA LEU A 133 4.57 -17.89 8.26
C LEU A 133 3.42 -17.69 7.27
N PHE A 134 3.43 -18.40 6.15
CA PHE A 134 2.34 -18.31 5.19
C PHE A 134 0.99 -18.71 5.80
N ARG A 135 0.98 -19.76 6.61
CA ARG A 135 -0.23 -20.20 7.35
C ARG A 135 -0.69 -19.14 8.35
N MET A 136 0.24 -18.51 9.08
CA MET A 136 -0.03 -17.42 10.01
C MET A 136 -0.72 -16.24 9.29
N TYR A 137 -0.15 -15.78 8.17
CA TYR A 137 -0.74 -14.69 7.40
C TYR A 137 -2.09 -15.07 6.77
N SER A 138 -2.23 -16.30 6.28
CA SER A 138 -3.50 -16.77 5.72
C SER A 138 -4.61 -16.79 6.78
N ARG A 139 -4.33 -17.25 7.99
CA ARG A 139 -5.30 -17.23 9.10
C ARG A 139 -5.63 -15.83 9.56
N TYR A 140 -4.63 -14.95 9.62
CA TYR A 140 -4.86 -13.54 9.91
C TYR A 140 -5.78 -12.92 8.86
N ALA A 141 -5.53 -13.17 7.58
CA ALA A 141 -6.38 -12.73 6.48
C ALA A 141 -7.83 -13.23 6.63
N GLU A 142 -8.03 -14.51 7.00
CA GLU A 142 -9.36 -15.08 7.27
C GLU A 142 -10.08 -14.31 8.39
N VAL A 143 -9.39 -14.01 9.49
CA VAL A 143 -9.96 -13.24 10.63
C VAL A 143 -10.36 -11.83 10.20
N GLN A 144 -9.57 -11.19 9.33
CA GLN A 144 -9.86 -9.86 8.79
C GLN A 144 -10.92 -9.90 7.67
N GLY A 145 -11.38 -11.07 7.25
CA GLY A 145 -12.33 -11.20 6.13
C GLY A 145 -11.70 -10.98 4.76
N TRP A 146 -10.38 -11.09 4.64
CA TRP A 146 -9.65 -10.97 3.38
C TRP A 146 -9.55 -12.31 2.65
N ARG A 147 -9.41 -12.25 1.33
CA ARG A 147 -9.25 -13.42 0.48
C ARG A 147 -7.78 -13.60 0.09
N VAL A 148 -7.26 -14.81 0.26
CA VAL A 148 -5.89 -15.19 -0.11
C VAL A 148 -5.94 -16.06 -1.38
N GLU A 149 -5.19 -15.66 -2.41
CA GLU A 149 -5.06 -16.36 -3.68
C GLU A 149 -3.59 -16.71 -3.90
N VAL A 150 -3.26 -18.00 -3.97
CA VAL A 150 -1.89 -18.43 -4.26
C VAL A 150 -1.59 -18.20 -5.74
N VAL A 151 -0.58 -17.38 -6.02
CA VAL A 151 -0.11 -17.07 -7.39
C VAL A 151 0.97 -18.03 -7.84
N SER A 152 1.93 -18.33 -6.96
CA SER A 152 3.03 -19.25 -7.24
C SER A 152 3.48 -19.92 -5.95
N ALA A 153 3.83 -21.18 -6.03
CA ALA A 153 4.37 -21.94 -4.92
C ALA A 153 5.49 -22.87 -5.39
N ASN A 154 6.63 -22.79 -4.70
CA ASN A 154 7.76 -23.71 -4.87
C ASN A 154 7.95 -24.45 -3.55
N GLU A 155 7.55 -25.70 -3.52
CA GLU A 155 7.54 -26.54 -2.30
C GLU A 155 8.95 -26.95 -1.88
N GLY A 156 9.14 -27.09 -0.57
CA GLY A 156 10.34 -27.66 0.03
C GLY A 156 10.35 -29.19 -0.06
N GLU A 157 11.53 -29.81 -0.05
CA GLU A 157 11.69 -31.27 -0.15
C GLU A 157 11.14 -32.00 1.08
N HIS A 158 11.17 -31.35 2.24
CA HIS A 158 10.67 -31.88 3.53
C HIS A 158 9.42 -31.13 4.02
N GLY A 159 8.65 -30.54 3.10
CA GLY A 159 7.47 -29.74 3.41
C GLY A 159 7.76 -28.23 3.46
N GLY A 160 6.71 -27.44 3.63
CA GLY A 160 6.80 -25.98 3.56
C GLY A 160 7.10 -25.48 2.15
N TYR A 161 7.69 -24.30 2.05
CA TYR A 161 7.93 -23.62 0.76
C TYR A 161 9.35 -23.06 0.68
N LYS A 162 10.05 -23.33 -0.42
CA LYS A 162 11.25 -22.58 -0.80
C LYS A 162 10.89 -21.14 -1.14
N GLU A 163 9.73 -20.96 -1.77
CA GLU A 163 9.10 -19.68 -2.08
C GLU A 163 7.59 -19.87 -2.21
N ILE A 164 6.81 -18.96 -1.66
CA ILE A 164 5.39 -18.85 -1.94
C ILE A 164 5.01 -17.40 -2.14
N ILE A 165 4.25 -17.15 -3.22
CA ILE A 165 3.71 -15.84 -3.57
C ILE A 165 2.20 -15.95 -3.57
N SER A 166 1.53 -15.09 -2.83
CA SER A 166 0.08 -15.01 -2.78
C SER A 166 -0.39 -13.58 -2.90
N ARG A 167 -1.58 -13.40 -3.46
CA ARG A 167 -2.30 -12.15 -3.52
C ARG A 167 -3.31 -12.13 -2.38
N ILE A 168 -3.33 -11.07 -1.59
CA ILE A 168 -4.30 -10.86 -0.51
C ILE A 168 -5.20 -9.69 -0.89
N VAL A 169 -6.49 -9.96 -0.97
CA VAL A 169 -7.52 -9.03 -1.44
C VAL A 169 -8.48 -8.70 -0.32
N GLY A 170 -8.65 -7.42 -0.03
CA GLY A 170 -9.55 -6.96 1.02
C GLY A 170 -9.42 -5.45 1.28
N THR A 171 -10.07 -4.98 2.32
CA THR A 171 -10.02 -3.56 2.71
C THR A 171 -8.80 -3.29 3.57
N ASN A 172 -8.02 -2.24 3.22
CA ASN A 172 -6.87 -1.76 3.99
C ASN A 172 -5.81 -2.84 4.27
N VAL A 173 -5.58 -3.74 3.31
CA VAL A 173 -4.64 -4.86 3.48
C VAL A 173 -3.21 -4.35 3.63
N TYR A 174 -2.79 -3.43 2.74
CA TYR A 174 -1.44 -2.89 2.78
C TYR A 174 -1.16 -2.12 4.07
N SER A 175 -2.09 -1.31 4.55
CA SER A 175 -1.91 -0.52 5.78
C SER A 175 -1.56 -1.39 6.99
N GLN A 176 -2.11 -2.59 7.08
CA GLN A 176 -1.86 -3.51 8.19
C GLN A 176 -0.63 -4.39 7.99
N LEU A 177 -0.32 -4.78 6.75
CA LEU A 177 0.77 -5.71 6.47
C LEU A 177 2.09 -5.03 6.05
N LYS A 178 2.11 -3.75 5.72
CA LYS A 178 3.31 -3.04 5.22
C LYS A 178 4.53 -3.17 6.13
N PHE A 179 4.33 -3.34 7.42
CA PHE A 179 5.40 -3.51 8.40
C PHE A 179 5.93 -4.96 8.51
N GLU A 180 5.35 -5.91 7.79
CA GLU A 180 5.77 -7.30 7.85
C GLU A 180 6.96 -7.63 6.93
N SER A 181 7.36 -6.70 6.06
CA SER A 181 8.50 -6.87 5.17
C SER A 181 9.82 -6.90 5.92
N GLY A 182 10.64 -7.92 5.66
CA GLY A 182 11.96 -8.08 6.27
C GLY A 182 12.33 -9.52 6.57
N ALA A 183 13.40 -9.70 7.36
CA ALA A 183 13.87 -11.03 7.77
C ALA A 183 13.20 -11.48 9.09
N HIS A 184 12.55 -12.63 9.06
CA HIS A 184 11.91 -13.29 10.20
C HIS A 184 12.77 -14.46 10.66
N ARG A 185 13.19 -14.45 11.91
CA ARG A 185 14.09 -15.45 12.48
C ARG A 185 13.31 -16.41 13.38
N VAL A 186 13.53 -17.70 13.21
CA VAL A 186 12.99 -18.75 14.07
C VAL A 186 14.10 -19.40 14.88
N GLN A 187 13.80 -19.73 16.13
CA GLN A 187 14.64 -20.52 17.03
C GLN A 187 13.79 -21.67 17.57
N ARG A 188 14.04 -22.90 17.06
CA ARG A 188 13.37 -24.13 17.51
C ARG A 188 14.23 -25.34 17.20
N VAL A 189 13.85 -26.49 17.75
CA VAL A 189 14.37 -27.77 17.31
C VAL A 189 13.64 -28.12 16.02
N PRO A 190 14.32 -28.24 14.87
CA PRO A 190 13.69 -28.62 13.61
C PRO A 190 13.07 -30.00 13.66
N GLU A 191 12.01 -30.25 12.91
CA GLU A 191 11.43 -31.58 12.73
C GLU A 191 12.43 -32.59 12.10
N THR A 192 13.40 -32.07 11.36
CA THR A 192 14.48 -32.81 10.70
C THR A 192 15.68 -33.10 11.62
N GLU A 193 15.71 -32.55 12.84
CA GLU A 193 16.83 -32.70 13.79
C GLU A 193 16.62 -33.84 14.75
N SER A 194 17.47 -34.88 14.65
CA SER A 194 17.37 -36.10 15.49
C SER A 194 17.99 -35.95 16.87
N GLN A 195 18.89 -34.97 17.10
CA GLN A 195 19.63 -34.80 18.35
C GLN A 195 19.06 -33.74 19.29
N GLY A 196 17.88 -33.18 18.94
CA GLY A 196 17.19 -32.19 19.77
C GLY A 196 17.89 -30.84 19.92
N ARG A 197 18.81 -30.49 19.00
CA ARG A 197 19.51 -29.21 19.03
C ARG A 197 18.64 -28.10 18.51
N ILE A 198 18.66 -26.95 19.18
CA ILE A 198 17.99 -25.74 18.74
C ILE A 198 18.75 -25.16 17.55
N HIS A 199 18.07 -25.00 16.41
CA HIS A 199 18.59 -24.34 15.24
C HIS A 199 18.04 -22.92 15.13
N THR A 200 18.78 -22.08 14.45
CA THR A 200 18.37 -20.70 14.10
C THR A 200 18.26 -20.60 12.61
N SER A 201 17.04 -20.47 12.09
CA SER A 201 16.76 -20.31 10.68
C SER A 201 16.08 -18.96 10.42
N ALA A 202 16.07 -18.52 9.19
CA ALA A 202 15.44 -17.26 8.79
C ALA A 202 14.68 -17.41 7.47
N CYS A 203 13.57 -16.70 7.39
CA CYS A 203 12.80 -16.48 6.18
C CYS A 203 12.72 -14.99 5.88
N THR A 204 12.51 -14.66 4.63
CA THR A 204 12.23 -13.29 4.21
C THR A 204 10.78 -13.16 3.82
N VAL A 205 10.16 -12.06 4.25
CA VAL A 205 8.80 -11.69 3.88
C VAL A 205 8.88 -10.37 3.11
N ALA A 206 8.19 -10.28 1.99
CA ALA A 206 8.00 -9.05 1.26
C ALA A 206 6.50 -8.80 1.04
N ILE A 207 6.06 -7.61 1.42
CA ILE A 207 4.71 -7.10 1.19
C ILE A 207 4.81 -6.00 0.14
N MET A 208 4.22 -6.23 -1.00
CA MET A 208 4.21 -5.29 -2.12
C MET A 208 2.77 -4.89 -2.42
N ALA A 209 2.52 -3.58 -2.49
CA ALA A 209 1.21 -3.10 -2.90
C ALA A 209 0.90 -3.54 -4.35
N GLU A 210 -0.33 -3.97 -4.60
CA GLU A 210 -0.79 -4.27 -5.94
C GLU A 210 -0.85 -2.97 -6.74
N MET A 211 -0.09 -2.92 -7.84
CA MET A 211 -0.12 -1.78 -8.75
C MET A 211 -1.35 -1.90 -9.66
N ASP A 212 -1.92 -0.76 -10.03
CA ASP A 212 -2.98 -0.74 -11.04
C ASP A 212 -2.43 -1.32 -12.35
N GLU A 213 -3.24 -2.13 -13.04
CA GLU A 213 -2.88 -2.60 -14.38
C GLU A 213 -2.54 -1.38 -15.24
N SER A 214 -1.35 -1.38 -15.83
CA SER A 214 -0.95 -0.29 -16.72
C SER A 214 -2.00 -0.13 -17.83
N ALA A 215 -2.67 1.02 -17.84
CA ALA A 215 -3.59 1.36 -18.90
C ALA A 215 -2.90 1.18 -20.27
N GLU A 216 -3.64 0.75 -21.26
CA GLU A 216 -3.11 0.70 -22.64
C GLU A 216 -2.43 2.04 -22.97
N ILE A 217 -1.18 1.98 -23.42
CA ILE A 217 -0.43 3.20 -23.72
C ILE A 217 -1.09 3.90 -24.90
N GLU A 218 -1.79 4.98 -24.63
CA GLU A 218 -2.29 5.87 -25.67
C GLU A 218 -1.12 6.64 -26.30
N ILE A 219 -0.81 6.29 -27.54
CA ILE A 219 0.25 6.97 -28.29
C ILE A 219 -0.29 8.29 -28.85
N ASN A 220 0.17 9.40 -28.28
CA ASN A 220 -0.17 10.71 -28.81
C ASN A 220 0.52 10.91 -30.16
N LYS A 221 -0.25 11.25 -31.18
CA LYS A 221 0.26 11.49 -32.55
C LYS A 221 1.23 12.66 -32.61
N ALA A 222 1.16 13.62 -31.70
CA ALA A 222 2.07 14.77 -31.63
C ALA A 222 3.51 14.36 -31.22
N ASP A 223 3.64 13.24 -30.50
CA ASP A 223 4.91 12.71 -30.01
C ASP A 223 5.59 11.76 -31.04
N LEU A 224 5.00 11.65 -32.24
CA LEU A 224 5.50 10.79 -33.29
C LEU A 224 6.14 11.59 -34.41
N ARG A 225 7.39 11.29 -34.72
CA ARG A 225 7.99 11.65 -35.99
C ARG A 225 7.80 10.51 -36.98
N VAL A 226 7.21 10.83 -38.13
CA VAL A 226 6.93 9.88 -39.22
C VAL A 226 7.79 10.19 -40.40
N ASP A 227 8.72 9.31 -40.73
CA ASP A 227 9.59 9.41 -41.90
C ASP A 227 9.18 8.35 -42.92
N THR A 228 9.05 8.76 -44.20
CA THR A 228 8.81 7.85 -45.30
C THR A 228 10.08 7.67 -46.13
N PHE A 229 10.35 6.45 -46.55
CA PHE A 229 11.52 6.12 -47.36
C PHE A 229 11.24 4.98 -48.34
N ARG A 230 12.19 4.74 -49.23
CA ARG A 230 12.08 3.66 -50.21
C ARG A 230 12.43 2.33 -49.58
N ALA A 231 11.56 1.34 -49.77
CA ALA A 231 11.84 0.00 -49.30
C ALA A 231 13.11 -0.55 -49.98
N SER A 232 13.98 -1.20 -49.21
CA SER A 232 15.15 -1.91 -49.74
C SER A 232 14.84 -3.41 -49.77
N GLY A 233 14.98 -4.05 -50.91
CA GLY A 233 14.78 -5.50 -51.04
C GLY A 233 14.65 -5.98 -52.51
N ALA A 234 14.63 -7.27 -52.70
CA ALA A 234 14.39 -7.90 -54.02
C ALA A 234 12.96 -7.64 -54.45
N GLY A 235 12.73 -6.68 -55.33
CA GLY A 235 11.41 -6.30 -55.83
C GLY A 235 11.51 -5.61 -57.20
N GLY A 236 10.41 -5.62 -57.95
CA GLY A 236 10.33 -5.01 -59.28
C GLY A 236 10.29 -3.48 -59.23
N GLN A 237 10.06 -2.84 -60.38
CA GLN A 237 10.09 -1.40 -60.58
C GLN A 237 9.25 -0.56 -59.58
N HIS A 238 8.24 -1.14 -58.94
CA HIS A 238 7.35 -0.48 -57.98
C HIS A 238 8.05 -0.28 -56.64
N VAL A 239 8.87 -1.23 -56.16
CA VAL A 239 9.58 -1.17 -54.86
C VAL A 239 10.65 -0.06 -54.87
N ASN A 240 11.28 0.15 -56.03
CA ASN A 240 12.39 1.11 -56.20
C ASN A 240 11.93 2.55 -56.49
N LYS A 241 10.64 2.79 -56.81
CA LYS A 241 10.13 4.11 -57.19
C LYS A 241 9.18 4.75 -56.17
N THR A 242 8.62 3.96 -55.24
CA THR A 242 7.58 4.44 -54.31
C THR A 242 8.08 4.45 -52.90
N ASP A 243 7.90 5.56 -52.19
CA ASP A 243 8.26 5.69 -50.74
C ASP A 243 7.19 5.01 -49.88
N SER A 244 7.14 3.69 -49.92
CA SER A 244 6.14 2.85 -49.22
C SER A 244 6.58 2.43 -47.83
N ALA A 245 7.89 2.51 -47.50
CA ALA A 245 8.42 2.17 -46.20
C ALA A 245 8.19 3.32 -45.21
N ILE A 246 7.89 2.98 -43.97
CA ILE A 246 7.61 3.91 -42.89
C ILE A 246 8.58 3.67 -41.71
N ARG A 247 9.13 4.75 -41.18
CA ARG A 247 9.86 4.79 -39.89
C ARG A 247 9.07 5.68 -38.95
N LEU A 248 8.71 5.13 -37.80
CA LEU A 248 8.09 5.86 -36.70
C LEU A 248 9.12 6.02 -35.59
N THR A 249 9.32 7.24 -35.12
CA THR A 249 10.16 7.56 -33.98
C THR A 249 9.27 8.17 -32.91
N HIS A 250 9.18 7.54 -31.75
CA HIS A 250 8.52 8.11 -30.58
C HIS A 250 9.50 9.05 -29.88
N ILE A 251 9.23 10.37 -29.98
CA ILE A 251 10.17 11.42 -29.55
C ILE A 251 10.54 11.33 -28.07
N PRO A 252 9.57 11.11 -27.13
CA PRO A 252 9.89 11.10 -25.70
C PRO A 252 10.78 9.93 -25.28
N THR A 253 10.59 8.73 -25.88
CA THR A 253 11.33 7.52 -25.50
C THR A 253 12.48 7.19 -26.44
N GLY A 254 12.54 7.84 -27.60
CA GLY A 254 13.54 7.53 -28.62
C GLY A 254 13.35 6.17 -29.34
N VAL A 255 12.25 5.46 -29.07
CA VAL A 255 11.96 4.16 -29.71
C VAL A 255 11.69 4.36 -31.20
N VAL A 256 12.39 3.60 -32.03
CA VAL A 256 12.26 3.64 -33.48
C VAL A 256 11.72 2.31 -33.99
N VAL A 257 10.74 2.37 -34.89
CA VAL A 257 10.15 1.22 -35.56
C VAL A 257 10.09 1.48 -37.05
N GLU A 258 10.48 0.48 -37.84
CA GLU A 258 10.43 0.52 -39.31
C GLU A 258 9.54 -0.60 -39.82
N CYS A 259 8.75 -0.30 -40.85
CA CYS A 259 7.94 -1.27 -41.54
C CYS A 259 7.98 -1.03 -43.06
N GLN A 260 8.39 -2.07 -43.82
CA GLN A 260 8.52 -2.02 -45.29
C GLN A 260 7.95 -3.26 -46.01
N GLU A 261 7.19 -4.10 -45.29
CA GLU A 261 6.76 -5.40 -45.80
C GLU A 261 5.61 -5.31 -46.81
N GLU A 262 4.79 -4.28 -46.71
CA GLU A 262 3.62 -4.10 -47.54
C GLU A 262 3.86 -3.10 -48.68
N ARG A 263 3.17 -3.28 -49.80
CA ARG A 263 3.22 -2.34 -50.91
C ARG A 263 2.50 -1.02 -50.62
N SER A 264 1.62 -1.00 -49.65
CA SER A 264 0.81 0.15 -49.26
C SER A 264 1.42 0.86 -48.06
N GLN A 265 1.76 2.16 -48.22
CA GLN A 265 2.24 3.03 -47.14
C GLN A 265 1.30 3.05 -45.92
N HIS A 266 -0.04 3.08 -46.19
CA HIS A 266 -1.03 3.08 -45.09
C HIS A 266 -1.01 1.77 -44.30
N LYS A 267 -0.83 0.61 -44.96
CA LYS A 267 -0.71 -0.66 -44.24
C LYS A 267 0.59 -0.73 -43.44
N ASN A 268 1.70 -0.29 -44.02
CA ASN A 268 2.98 -0.21 -43.31
C ASN A 268 2.88 0.72 -42.10
N ARG A 269 2.16 1.86 -42.20
CA ARG A 269 1.94 2.77 -41.10
C ARG A 269 1.12 2.13 -39.96
N ALA A 270 0.03 1.46 -40.29
CA ALA A 270 -0.80 0.77 -39.31
C ALA A 270 0.01 -0.33 -38.59
N LYS A 271 0.80 -1.12 -39.32
CA LYS A 271 1.64 -2.16 -38.78
C LYS A 271 2.77 -1.60 -37.90
N ALA A 272 3.41 -0.51 -38.35
CA ALA A 272 4.42 0.19 -37.57
C ALA A 272 3.86 0.78 -36.27
N MET A 273 2.64 1.33 -36.28
CA MET A 273 1.94 1.80 -35.08
C MET A 273 1.67 0.66 -34.10
N SER A 274 1.15 -0.46 -34.56
CA SER A 274 0.92 -1.63 -33.70
C SER A 274 2.22 -2.17 -33.10
N LEU A 275 3.30 -2.22 -33.89
CA LEU A 275 4.61 -2.65 -33.42
C LEU A 275 5.23 -1.65 -32.43
N LEU A 276 5.02 -0.35 -32.65
CA LEU A 276 5.46 0.69 -31.72
C LEU A 276 4.72 0.58 -30.37
N ALA A 277 3.38 0.41 -30.41
CA ALA A 277 2.57 0.21 -29.21
C ALA A 277 3.07 -1.02 -28.40
N SER A 278 3.30 -2.14 -29.07
CA SER A 278 3.83 -3.35 -28.40
C SER A 278 5.20 -3.14 -27.80
N ARG A 279 6.11 -2.39 -28.46
CA ARG A 279 7.44 -2.09 -27.91
C ARG A 279 7.39 -1.15 -26.72
N LEU A 280 6.56 -0.11 -26.79
CA LEU A 280 6.36 0.82 -25.69
C LEU A 280 5.78 0.10 -24.48
N GLN A 281 4.79 -0.75 -24.68
CA GLN A 281 4.17 -1.54 -23.63
C GLN A 281 5.17 -2.54 -23.00
N ALA A 282 5.99 -3.20 -23.79
CA ALA A 282 7.04 -4.08 -23.29
C ALA A 282 8.10 -3.32 -22.47
N ALA A 283 8.53 -2.14 -22.95
CA ALA A 283 9.49 -1.30 -22.23
C ALA A 283 8.92 -0.79 -20.90
N GLU A 284 7.64 -0.43 -20.87
CA GLU A 284 6.97 0.00 -19.63
C GLU A 284 6.83 -1.16 -18.65
N GLN A 285 6.47 -2.35 -19.11
CA GLN A 285 6.42 -3.55 -18.26
C GLN A 285 7.79 -3.91 -17.70
N GLU A 286 8.86 -3.78 -18.50
CA GLU A 286 10.23 -4.02 -18.04
C GLU A 286 10.66 -2.99 -16.99
N ARG A 287 10.31 -1.71 -17.18
CA ARG A 287 10.55 -0.64 -16.20
C ARG A 287 9.84 -0.94 -14.87
N GLN A 288 8.56 -1.26 -14.93
CA GLN A 288 7.77 -1.61 -13.73
C GLN A 288 8.30 -2.85 -13.02
N ALA A 289 8.71 -3.86 -13.77
CA ALA A 289 9.32 -5.06 -13.20
C ALA A 289 10.66 -4.75 -12.51
N ALA A 290 11.48 -3.87 -13.09
CA ALA A 290 12.73 -3.42 -12.48
C ALA A 290 12.48 -2.61 -11.19
N GLU A 291 11.54 -1.68 -11.20
CA GLU A 291 11.15 -0.90 -10.03
C GLU A 291 10.60 -1.80 -8.90
N MET A 292 9.78 -2.78 -9.22
CA MET A 292 9.30 -3.79 -8.25
C MET A 292 10.44 -4.62 -7.69
N ALA A 293 11.42 -5.02 -8.52
CA ALA A 293 12.58 -5.79 -8.09
C ALA A 293 13.47 -4.97 -7.13
N ASP A 294 13.68 -3.69 -7.41
CA ASP A 294 14.45 -2.80 -6.55
C ASP A 294 13.72 -2.51 -5.22
N THR A 295 12.42 -2.25 -5.27
CA THR A 295 11.58 -2.09 -4.08
C THR A 295 11.64 -3.33 -3.20
N ARG A 296 11.45 -4.52 -3.80
CA ARG A 296 11.55 -5.79 -3.09
C ARG A 296 12.91 -5.98 -2.45
N LYS A 297 14.01 -5.66 -3.16
CA LYS A 297 15.36 -5.76 -2.63
C LYS A 297 15.58 -4.83 -1.43
N SER A 298 15.03 -3.63 -1.45
CA SER A 298 15.10 -2.69 -0.33
C SER A 298 14.30 -3.17 0.89
N LEU A 299 13.13 -3.79 0.68
CA LEU A 299 12.26 -4.30 1.73
C LEU A 299 12.84 -5.52 2.46
N VAL A 300 13.57 -6.38 1.74
CA VAL A 300 14.07 -7.66 2.28
C VAL A 300 15.50 -7.55 2.81
N GLY A 301 16.26 -6.53 2.38
CA GLY A 301 17.67 -6.38 2.72
C GLY A 301 18.53 -7.56 2.19
N SER A 302 19.53 -7.97 2.95
CA SER A 302 20.39 -9.14 2.59
C SER A 302 19.71 -10.50 2.83
N GLY A 303 18.61 -10.53 3.57
CA GLY A 303 17.96 -11.76 4.04
C GLY A 303 18.79 -12.55 5.07
N ASP A 304 19.85 -11.96 5.61
CA ASP A 304 20.66 -12.57 6.66
C ASP A 304 19.89 -12.56 7.99
N ARG A 305 20.03 -13.62 8.77
CA ARG A 305 19.45 -13.76 10.12
C ARG A 305 19.92 -12.68 11.12
N SER A 306 20.96 -11.93 10.80
CA SER A 306 21.42 -10.78 11.61
C SER A 306 20.55 -9.54 11.42
N GLU A 307 19.97 -9.33 10.23
CA GLU A 307 19.10 -8.20 9.88
C GLU A 307 17.62 -8.43 10.21
N ARG A 308 17.36 -9.31 11.16
CA ARG A 308 16.00 -9.70 11.54
C ARG A 308 15.16 -8.53 12.05
N ILE A 309 13.94 -8.43 11.57
CA ILE A 309 12.93 -7.55 12.16
C ILE A 309 12.23 -8.23 13.35
N ARG A 310 12.03 -9.56 13.26
CA ARG A 310 11.29 -10.31 14.28
C ARG A 310 11.91 -11.67 14.57
N THR A 311 11.82 -12.10 15.83
CA THR A 311 12.30 -13.42 16.28
C THR A 311 11.17 -14.21 16.92
N TYR A 312 10.99 -15.44 16.47
CA TYR A 312 10.05 -16.44 16.97
C TYR A 312 10.83 -17.48 17.76
N ASN A 313 10.75 -17.44 19.09
CA ASN A 313 11.48 -18.32 19.99
C ASN A 313 10.52 -19.37 20.57
N TYR A 314 10.53 -20.57 20.00
CA TYR A 314 9.65 -21.65 20.40
C TYR A 314 9.94 -22.20 21.80
N PRO A 315 11.21 -22.46 22.21
CA PRO A 315 11.52 -22.91 23.56
C PRO A 315 11.02 -21.98 24.67
N GLN A 316 10.95 -20.66 24.40
CA GLN A 316 10.50 -19.68 25.37
C GLN A 316 9.04 -19.23 25.13
N GLY A 317 8.37 -19.73 24.10
CA GLY A 317 7.00 -19.35 23.76
C GLY A 317 6.81 -17.87 23.46
N ARG A 318 7.88 -17.19 23.00
CA ARG A 318 7.85 -15.73 22.80
C ARG A 318 8.12 -15.30 21.36
N VAL A 319 7.52 -14.15 21.00
CA VAL A 319 7.84 -13.40 19.80
C VAL A 319 8.43 -12.06 20.22
N THR A 320 9.52 -11.64 19.57
CA THR A 320 10.14 -10.34 19.80
C THR A 320 10.24 -9.58 18.48
N ASP A 321 9.59 -8.41 18.38
CA ASP A 321 9.81 -7.46 17.31
C ASP A 321 10.93 -6.50 17.73
N HIS A 322 12.02 -6.49 16.95
CA HIS A 322 13.23 -5.77 17.31
C HIS A 322 13.18 -4.29 16.95
N ARG A 323 12.24 -3.87 16.11
CA ARG A 323 12.10 -2.47 15.69
C ARG A 323 11.61 -1.58 16.83
N ILE A 324 10.62 -2.08 17.58
CA ILE A 324 9.99 -1.39 18.70
C ILE A 324 10.29 -2.04 20.06
N ASN A 325 11.22 -3.00 20.09
CA ASN A 325 11.58 -3.77 21.28
C ASN A 325 10.39 -4.46 21.97
N LEU A 326 9.34 -4.79 21.21
CA LEU A 326 8.15 -5.47 21.72
C LEU A 326 8.44 -6.96 21.94
N THR A 327 8.17 -7.46 23.15
CA THR A 327 8.29 -8.89 23.48
C THR A 327 6.96 -9.42 24.00
N LEU A 328 6.40 -10.43 23.33
CA LEU A 328 5.13 -11.06 23.66
C LEU A 328 5.34 -12.57 23.92
N TYR A 329 4.80 -13.07 25.02
CA TYR A 329 4.80 -14.50 25.36
C TYR A 329 3.53 -15.21 24.82
N LYS A 330 3.21 -14.93 23.54
CA LYS A 330 2.00 -15.38 22.83
C LYS A 330 2.34 -16.03 21.49
N LEU A 331 3.46 -16.78 21.44
CA LEU A 331 3.94 -17.36 20.19
C LEU A 331 2.87 -18.19 19.47
N GLN A 332 2.16 -19.05 20.20
CA GLN A 332 1.17 -19.95 19.60
C GLN A 332 -0.05 -19.22 19.07
N GLU A 333 -0.48 -18.19 19.77
CA GLU A 333 -1.59 -17.32 19.36
C GLU A 333 -1.21 -16.58 18.07
N ILE A 334 -0.03 -15.97 18.03
CA ILE A 334 0.48 -15.21 16.88
C ILE A 334 0.64 -16.12 15.65
N ILE A 335 1.30 -17.28 15.78
CA ILE A 335 1.43 -18.25 14.69
C ILE A 335 0.05 -18.82 14.31
N GLY A 336 -0.88 -18.85 15.26
CA GLY A 336 -2.29 -19.22 15.04
C GLY A 336 -3.09 -18.22 14.22
N GLY A 337 -2.56 -17.01 13.96
CA GLY A 337 -3.19 -15.97 13.17
C GLY A 337 -3.59 -14.72 13.96
N GLU A 338 -3.35 -14.64 15.28
CA GLU A 338 -3.61 -13.45 16.10
C GLU A 338 -2.49 -12.40 15.96
N LEU A 339 -2.19 -12.02 14.71
CA LEU A 339 -1.12 -11.10 14.38
C LEU A 339 -1.41 -9.66 14.86
N GLN A 340 -2.65 -9.34 15.17
CA GLN A 340 -3.09 -8.02 15.65
C GLN A 340 -2.28 -7.54 16.86
N HIS A 341 -1.89 -8.43 17.75
CA HIS A 341 -1.04 -8.11 18.90
C HIS A 341 0.32 -7.48 18.55
N ILE A 342 0.76 -7.63 17.30
CA ILE A 342 2.01 -7.04 16.79
C ILE A 342 1.69 -5.86 15.87
N VAL A 343 0.68 -5.99 15.03
CA VAL A 343 0.30 -4.96 14.03
C VAL A 343 -0.11 -3.66 14.71
N GLU A 344 -0.97 -3.72 15.74
CA GLU A 344 -1.42 -2.51 16.46
C GLU A 344 -0.27 -1.72 17.10
N PRO A 345 0.65 -2.33 17.88
CA PRO A 345 1.77 -1.58 18.43
C PRO A 345 2.68 -0.96 17.37
N LEU A 346 2.88 -1.65 16.22
CA LEU A 346 3.67 -1.10 15.11
C LEU A 346 2.98 0.08 14.43
N LEU A 347 1.67 0.02 14.24
CA LEU A 347 0.88 1.13 13.73
C LEU A 347 0.93 2.34 14.68
N ASN A 348 0.77 2.10 15.98
CA ASN A 348 0.83 3.15 17.00
C ASN A 348 2.19 3.84 17.05
N GLU A 349 3.29 3.07 16.98
CA GLU A 349 4.65 3.63 16.94
C GLU A 349 4.87 4.45 15.67
N TYR A 350 4.45 3.94 14.52
CA TYR A 350 4.53 4.66 13.25
C TYR A 350 3.75 5.98 13.29
N GLN A 351 2.53 5.96 13.85
CA GLN A 351 1.72 7.17 14.01
C GLN A 351 2.38 8.18 14.97
N ALA A 352 2.98 7.69 16.06
CA ALA A 352 3.70 8.53 17.01
C ALA A 352 4.94 9.20 16.37
N GLU A 353 5.70 8.47 15.56
CA GLU A 353 6.82 9.01 14.79
C GLU A 353 6.35 10.10 13.80
N GLN A 354 5.25 9.86 13.08
CA GLN A 354 4.68 10.83 12.14
C GLN A 354 4.19 12.10 12.86
N LEU A 355 3.53 11.95 14.01
CA LEU A 355 3.10 13.10 14.85
C LEU A 355 4.30 13.89 15.36
N GLY A 356 5.38 13.21 15.76
CA GLY A 356 6.63 13.84 16.17
C GLY A 356 7.23 14.69 15.06
N ALA A 357 7.33 14.15 13.84
CA ALA A 357 7.84 14.87 12.68
C ALA A 357 7.00 16.11 12.33
N LEU A 358 5.66 16.00 12.34
CA LEU A 358 4.77 17.15 12.13
C LEU A 358 4.91 18.24 13.20
N SER A 359 5.24 17.86 14.43
CA SER A 359 5.44 18.83 15.52
C SER A 359 6.74 19.63 15.40
N GLU A 360 7.75 19.07 14.74
CA GLU A 360 9.05 19.71 14.51
C GLU A 360 9.02 20.66 13.29
N GLU A 361 8.15 20.41 12.32
CA GLU A 361 7.97 21.27 11.13
C GLU A 361 7.02 22.46 11.37
N SER A 362 6.32 22.52 12.51
CA SER A 362 5.31 23.53 12.86
C SER A 362 5.87 24.55 13.87
#